data_bad962f0ff41b201299649e5f902b57d
#
_entry.id   bad962f0ff41b201299649e5f902b57d
#
_cell.length_a   1.000
_cell.length_b   1.000
_cell.length_c   1.000
_cell.angle_alpha   90.00
_cell.angle_beta   90.00
_cell.angle_gamma   90.00
#
_symmetry.space_group_name_H-M   'P 1'
#
loop_
_entity.id
_entity.type
_entity.pdbx_description
1 polymer ?
#
loop_
_entity_poly.entity_id
_entity_poly.type
_entity_poly.pdbx_seq_one_letter_code
_entity_poly.pdbx_strand_id
1 'polypeptide(L)'
;MSDKLRVGILGGTGMVGQRFISILENHPWFEVTTIAASPRSAGQTYEQAVGARWKMTTPMPEAVKNIVVKNVNEVEAVASEVDFVFSAVDMTKDEIKAIEEAYAKTETPVVSNNSAHRWTPDVPMVVPEINPEHFDVIEFQKKRLGTTRGFIAVKPNCSIQSYAPVLTAWKEFEPYEVVATTYQAISGAGKTFKDWPEMVENIIPYIGGEEEKSEQEPLRIWGKIEDGVIVPATSPVITCQCIRVPVLNGHTAAVFVKFRKKPTKEQLIEKLVNFKGFPQEAELPSAPKQFIRYME
;
A
#
# COMPACT_ATOMS: atom_id res chain seq x y z
N MET A 1 -4.19 13.16 -27.84
CA MET A 1 -4.33 12.88 -26.40
C MET A 1 -3.64 11.53 -26.22
N SER A 2 -2.67 11.42 -25.33
CA SER A 2 -2.12 10.08 -25.04
C SER A 2 -3.23 9.29 -24.40
N ASP A 3 -3.50 8.09 -24.89
CA ASP A 3 -4.49 7.21 -24.31
C ASP A 3 -4.03 6.87 -22.88
N LYS A 4 -4.94 7.06 -21.91
CA LYS A 4 -4.66 6.67 -20.52
C LYS A 4 -4.50 5.16 -20.43
N LEU A 5 -3.67 4.70 -19.50
CA LEU A 5 -3.58 3.28 -19.18
C LEU A 5 -4.87 2.82 -18.52
N ARG A 6 -5.39 1.69 -18.99
CA ARG A 6 -6.61 1.06 -18.49
C ARG A 6 -6.30 0.30 -17.21
N VAL A 7 -7.01 0.61 -16.15
CA VAL A 7 -6.78 0.05 -14.82
C VAL A 7 -7.92 -0.84 -14.38
N GLY A 8 -7.58 -2.05 -13.92
CA GLY A 8 -8.50 -2.93 -13.23
C GLY A 8 -8.37 -2.80 -11.71
N ILE A 9 -9.50 -2.83 -11.00
CA ILE A 9 -9.52 -2.86 -9.53
C ILE A 9 -10.05 -4.22 -9.06
N LEU A 10 -9.16 -5.06 -8.56
CA LEU A 10 -9.50 -6.34 -7.96
C LEU A 10 -9.90 -6.13 -6.50
N GLY A 11 -11.08 -6.57 -6.10
CA GLY A 11 -11.67 -6.29 -4.79
C GLY A 11 -12.31 -4.89 -4.71
N GLY A 12 -12.77 -4.35 -5.84
CA GLY A 12 -13.29 -2.99 -5.98
C GLY A 12 -14.48 -2.64 -5.09
N THR A 13 -15.24 -3.61 -4.59
CA THR A 13 -16.39 -3.38 -3.69
C THR A 13 -16.00 -3.19 -2.23
N GLY A 14 -14.78 -3.56 -1.83
CA GLY A 14 -14.22 -3.33 -0.49
C GLY A 14 -13.76 -1.89 -0.26
N MET A 15 -13.50 -1.50 1.00
CA MET A 15 -13.11 -0.13 1.37
C MET A 15 -11.83 0.32 0.64
N VAL A 16 -10.83 -0.55 0.52
CA VAL A 16 -9.56 -0.21 -0.17
C VAL A 16 -9.77 -0.06 -1.67
N GLY A 17 -10.56 -0.96 -2.28
CA GLY A 17 -10.93 -0.83 -3.70
C GLY A 17 -11.69 0.45 -4.00
N GLN A 18 -12.65 0.83 -3.14
CA GLN A 18 -13.35 2.12 -3.23
C GLN A 18 -12.38 3.30 -3.10
N ARG A 19 -11.35 3.20 -2.26
CA ARG A 19 -10.32 4.23 -2.12
C ARG A 19 -9.51 4.37 -3.41
N PHE A 20 -9.08 3.26 -4.03
CA PHE A 20 -8.41 3.32 -5.33
C PHE A 20 -9.28 4.02 -6.38
N ILE A 21 -10.54 3.64 -6.49
CA ILE A 21 -11.49 4.26 -7.43
C ILE A 21 -11.62 5.76 -7.17
N SER A 22 -11.75 6.17 -5.91
CA SER A 22 -11.88 7.58 -5.54
C SER A 22 -10.63 8.42 -5.87
N ILE A 23 -9.41 7.89 -5.62
CA ILE A 23 -8.17 8.65 -5.89
C ILE A 23 -7.76 8.62 -7.37
N LEU A 24 -8.28 7.68 -8.15
CA LEU A 24 -8.03 7.60 -9.59
C LEU A 24 -9.02 8.43 -10.41
N GLU A 25 -10.03 9.01 -9.78
CA GLU A 25 -10.95 9.92 -10.47
C GLU A 25 -10.16 11.08 -11.10
N ASN A 26 -10.37 11.30 -12.41
CA ASN A 26 -9.67 12.32 -13.18
C ASN A 26 -8.12 12.23 -13.17
N HIS A 27 -7.55 11.06 -12.86
CA HIS A 27 -6.10 10.88 -12.92
C HIS A 27 -5.57 11.12 -14.34
N PRO A 28 -4.46 11.87 -14.53
CA PRO A 28 -4.00 12.23 -15.87
C PRO A 28 -3.50 11.06 -16.72
N TRP A 29 -2.98 9.99 -16.09
CA TRP A 29 -2.37 8.83 -16.77
C TRP A 29 -3.21 7.57 -16.74
N PHE A 30 -4.16 7.46 -15.81
CA PHE A 30 -4.89 6.23 -15.52
C PHE A 30 -6.40 6.43 -15.64
N GLU A 31 -7.09 5.38 -16.11
CA GLU A 31 -8.54 5.31 -16.15
C GLU A 31 -9.00 3.95 -15.63
N VAL A 32 -9.94 3.96 -14.68
CA VAL A 32 -10.55 2.72 -14.18
C VAL A 32 -11.56 2.23 -15.21
N THR A 33 -11.23 1.16 -15.91
CA THR A 33 -12.08 0.57 -16.95
C THR A 33 -12.76 -0.72 -16.50
N THR A 34 -12.16 -1.42 -15.53
CA THR A 34 -12.64 -2.73 -15.09
C THR A 34 -12.64 -2.83 -13.57
N ILE A 35 -13.71 -3.32 -13.01
CA ILE A 35 -13.85 -3.60 -11.58
C ILE A 35 -14.19 -5.06 -11.42
N ALA A 36 -13.39 -5.79 -10.62
CA ALA A 36 -13.62 -7.18 -10.33
C ALA A 36 -13.79 -7.41 -8.82
N ALA A 37 -14.67 -8.29 -8.45
CA ALA A 37 -14.96 -8.61 -7.05
C ALA A 37 -15.37 -10.09 -6.92
N SER A 38 -15.84 -10.47 -5.72
CA SER A 38 -16.34 -11.83 -5.47
C SER A 38 -17.49 -12.20 -6.41
N PRO A 39 -17.74 -13.50 -6.65
CA PRO A 39 -18.85 -13.97 -7.49
C PRO A 39 -20.21 -13.39 -7.11
N ARG A 40 -20.42 -13.04 -5.84
CA ARG A 40 -21.69 -12.44 -5.35
C ARG A 40 -21.98 -11.05 -5.93
N SER A 41 -20.96 -10.32 -6.30
CA SER A 41 -21.08 -8.96 -6.87
C SER A 41 -21.00 -8.96 -8.39
N ALA A 42 -20.54 -10.05 -9.00
CA ALA A 42 -20.38 -10.17 -10.45
C ALA A 42 -21.73 -10.08 -11.18
N GLY A 43 -21.72 -9.42 -12.35
CA GLY A 43 -22.90 -9.21 -13.19
C GLY A 43 -23.77 -8.01 -12.79
N GLN A 44 -23.53 -7.37 -11.66
CA GLN A 44 -24.22 -6.15 -11.23
C GLN A 44 -23.45 -4.93 -11.72
N THR A 45 -24.11 -3.80 -11.91
CA THR A 45 -23.39 -2.51 -12.06
C THR A 45 -22.67 -2.18 -10.75
N TYR A 46 -21.57 -1.44 -10.83
CA TYR A 46 -20.78 -1.10 -9.63
C TYR A 46 -21.63 -0.37 -8.57
N GLU A 47 -22.50 0.57 -9.01
CA GLU A 47 -23.44 1.25 -8.13
C GLU A 47 -24.39 0.26 -7.41
N GLN A 48 -24.93 -0.70 -8.13
CA GLN A 48 -25.77 -1.76 -7.51
C GLN A 48 -24.98 -2.66 -6.56
N ALA A 49 -23.79 -3.08 -6.98
CA ALA A 49 -22.94 -3.97 -6.19
C ALA A 49 -22.46 -3.34 -4.88
N VAL A 50 -22.19 -2.04 -4.88
CA VAL A 50 -21.74 -1.30 -3.68
C VAL A 50 -22.93 -0.75 -2.90
N GLY A 51 -23.87 -0.07 -3.57
CA GLY A 51 -25.05 0.52 -2.96
C GLY A 51 -24.73 1.37 -1.72
N ALA A 52 -25.44 1.13 -0.62
CA ALA A 52 -25.24 1.82 0.65
C ALA A 52 -23.89 1.51 1.35
N ARG A 53 -23.06 0.61 0.79
CA ARG A 53 -21.73 0.26 1.33
C ARG A 53 -20.62 1.18 0.83
N TRP A 54 -20.93 2.25 0.09
CA TRP A 54 -19.94 3.27 -0.27
C TRP A 54 -19.45 3.97 1.01
N LYS A 55 -18.15 3.88 1.29
CA LYS A 55 -17.56 4.32 2.56
C LYS A 55 -16.67 5.57 2.41
N MET A 56 -16.53 6.09 1.21
CA MET A 56 -15.73 7.28 0.98
C MET A 56 -16.54 8.53 1.34
N THR A 57 -15.83 9.60 1.74
CA THR A 57 -16.42 10.92 2.02
C THR A 57 -16.81 11.67 0.75
N THR A 58 -16.17 11.36 -0.37
CA THR A 58 -16.52 11.87 -1.70
C THR A 58 -17.61 11.01 -2.33
N PRO A 59 -18.46 11.58 -3.20
CA PRO A 59 -19.41 10.79 -3.99
C PRO A 59 -18.71 9.69 -4.81
N MET A 60 -19.44 8.65 -5.16
CA MET A 60 -18.96 7.65 -6.13
C MET A 60 -18.76 8.33 -7.49
N PRO A 61 -17.58 8.19 -8.14
CA PRO A 61 -17.34 8.76 -9.46
C PRO A 61 -18.38 8.29 -10.50
N GLU A 62 -18.93 9.21 -11.27
CA GLU A 62 -19.95 8.89 -12.28
C GLU A 62 -19.45 7.89 -13.33
N ALA A 63 -18.17 8.00 -13.72
CA ALA A 63 -17.55 7.15 -14.73
C ALA A 63 -17.57 5.65 -14.39
N VAL A 64 -17.61 5.28 -13.09
CA VAL A 64 -17.55 3.89 -12.67
C VAL A 64 -18.92 3.28 -12.33
N LYS A 65 -19.94 4.09 -12.12
CA LYS A 65 -21.26 3.62 -11.63
C LYS A 65 -21.85 2.50 -12.46
N ASN A 66 -21.75 2.61 -13.78
CA ASN A 66 -22.35 1.67 -14.74
C ASN A 66 -21.39 0.54 -15.18
N ILE A 67 -20.15 0.50 -14.67
CA ILE A 67 -19.25 -0.61 -14.95
C ILE A 67 -19.85 -1.88 -14.37
N VAL A 68 -19.99 -2.91 -15.20
CA VAL A 68 -20.46 -4.23 -14.75
C VAL A 68 -19.31 -4.91 -14.03
N VAL A 69 -19.53 -5.23 -12.76
CA VAL A 69 -18.55 -5.90 -11.91
C VAL A 69 -18.29 -7.31 -12.44
N LYS A 70 -17.03 -7.65 -12.67
CA LYS A 70 -16.60 -8.98 -13.10
C LYS A 70 -16.29 -9.89 -11.91
N ASN A 71 -16.31 -11.18 -12.15
CA ASN A 71 -15.81 -12.14 -11.20
C ASN A 71 -14.28 -12.12 -11.21
N VAL A 72 -13.67 -11.87 -10.05
CA VAL A 72 -12.20 -11.79 -9.91
C VAL A 72 -11.48 -13.08 -10.30
N ASN A 73 -12.16 -14.22 -10.26
CA ASN A 73 -11.60 -15.51 -10.65
C ASN A 73 -11.59 -15.73 -12.19
N GLU A 74 -12.24 -14.87 -12.96
CA GLU A 74 -12.20 -14.89 -14.43
C GLU A 74 -10.99 -14.12 -14.95
N VAL A 75 -9.79 -14.63 -14.59
CA VAL A 75 -8.51 -13.92 -14.73
C VAL A 75 -8.27 -13.45 -16.16
N GLU A 76 -8.36 -14.32 -17.17
CA GLU A 76 -8.13 -13.97 -18.56
C GLU A 76 -9.12 -12.94 -19.08
N ALA A 77 -10.39 -13.04 -18.68
CA ALA A 77 -11.43 -12.10 -19.10
C ALA A 77 -11.19 -10.70 -18.54
N VAL A 78 -10.74 -10.60 -17.28
CA VAL A 78 -10.38 -9.32 -16.66
C VAL A 78 -9.08 -8.78 -17.26
N ALA A 79 -8.05 -9.61 -17.36
CA ALA A 79 -6.73 -9.23 -17.85
C ALA A 79 -6.74 -8.67 -19.28
N SER A 80 -7.61 -9.21 -20.16
CA SER A 80 -7.71 -8.74 -21.55
C SER A 80 -8.21 -7.30 -21.70
N GLU A 81 -8.82 -6.73 -20.68
CA GLU A 81 -9.42 -5.39 -20.72
C GLU A 81 -8.58 -4.29 -20.06
N VAL A 82 -7.45 -4.66 -19.44
CA VAL A 82 -6.66 -3.76 -18.62
C VAL A 82 -5.20 -3.76 -19.02
N ASP A 83 -4.50 -2.71 -18.67
CA ASP A 83 -3.04 -2.64 -18.85
C ASP A 83 -2.32 -3.07 -17.57
N PHE A 84 -2.92 -2.89 -16.40
CA PHE A 84 -2.48 -3.40 -15.10
C PHE A 84 -3.63 -3.41 -14.10
N VAL A 85 -3.42 -4.01 -12.93
CA VAL A 85 -4.43 -4.06 -11.88
C VAL A 85 -3.89 -3.59 -10.53
N PHE A 86 -4.75 -2.92 -9.76
CA PHE A 86 -4.59 -2.80 -8.31
C PHE A 86 -5.35 -3.92 -7.62
N SER A 87 -4.68 -4.62 -6.69
CA SER A 87 -5.28 -5.71 -5.93
C SER A 87 -5.56 -5.32 -4.48
N ALA A 88 -6.82 -5.47 -4.09
CA ALA A 88 -7.34 -5.30 -2.73
C ALA A 88 -8.38 -6.39 -2.41
N VAL A 89 -8.14 -7.60 -2.89
CA VAL A 89 -9.02 -8.75 -2.67
C VAL A 89 -9.00 -9.17 -1.20
N ASP A 90 -10.13 -9.67 -0.73
CA ASP A 90 -10.31 -10.17 0.65
C ASP A 90 -10.50 -11.69 0.60
N MET A 91 -9.42 -12.43 0.79
CA MET A 91 -9.31 -13.88 0.71
C MET A 91 -8.23 -14.34 1.69
N THR A 92 -8.02 -15.64 1.82
CA THR A 92 -6.87 -16.20 2.54
C THR A 92 -5.56 -15.81 1.85
N LYS A 93 -4.45 -15.80 2.60
CA LYS A 93 -3.14 -15.44 2.03
C LYS A 93 -2.75 -16.32 0.85
N ASP A 94 -3.05 -17.61 0.90
CA ASP A 94 -2.71 -18.55 -0.17
C ASP A 94 -3.56 -18.32 -1.42
N GLU A 95 -4.85 -18.04 -1.26
CA GLU A 95 -5.72 -17.66 -2.37
C GLU A 95 -5.28 -16.34 -3.00
N ILE A 96 -4.89 -15.34 -2.20
CA ILE A 96 -4.37 -14.07 -2.70
C ILE A 96 -3.09 -14.29 -3.51
N LYS A 97 -2.15 -15.11 -3.00
CA LYS A 97 -0.93 -15.45 -3.74
C LYS A 97 -1.26 -16.09 -5.09
N ALA A 98 -2.13 -17.08 -5.08
CA ALA A 98 -2.51 -17.81 -6.27
C ALA A 98 -3.16 -16.91 -7.33
N ILE A 99 -4.09 -16.05 -6.93
CA ILE A 99 -4.81 -15.20 -7.86
C ILE A 99 -3.92 -14.06 -8.38
N GLU A 100 -3.10 -13.43 -7.55
CA GLU A 100 -2.18 -12.38 -7.99
C GLU A 100 -1.11 -12.94 -8.94
N GLU A 101 -0.59 -14.14 -8.70
CA GLU A 101 0.30 -14.83 -9.65
C GLU A 101 -0.41 -15.22 -10.95
N ALA A 102 -1.69 -15.63 -10.89
CA ALA A 102 -2.45 -15.91 -12.09
C ALA A 102 -2.60 -14.67 -12.97
N TYR A 103 -2.93 -13.50 -12.39
CA TYR A 103 -2.96 -12.24 -13.14
C TYR A 103 -1.58 -11.86 -13.70
N ALA A 104 -0.52 -11.96 -12.92
CA ALA A 104 0.84 -11.69 -13.42
C ALA A 104 1.22 -12.59 -14.61
N LYS A 105 0.84 -13.87 -14.58
CA LYS A 105 1.09 -14.83 -15.66
C LYS A 105 0.32 -14.55 -16.96
N THR A 106 -0.74 -13.74 -16.91
CA THR A 106 -1.39 -13.21 -18.14
C THR A 106 -0.70 -11.96 -18.69
N GLU A 107 0.53 -11.68 -18.29
CA GLU A 107 1.29 -10.48 -18.64
C GLU A 107 0.69 -9.18 -18.07
N THR A 108 -0.17 -9.29 -17.05
CA THR A 108 -0.81 -8.16 -16.38
C THR A 108 -0.05 -7.80 -15.09
N PRO A 109 0.63 -6.64 -15.01
CA PRO A 109 1.23 -6.19 -13.76
C PRO A 109 0.21 -6.04 -12.63
N VAL A 110 0.57 -6.49 -11.44
CA VAL A 110 -0.26 -6.42 -10.22
C VAL A 110 0.41 -5.52 -9.19
N VAL A 111 -0.28 -4.44 -8.81
CA VAL A 111 0.13 -3.60 -7.68
C VAL A 111 -0.79 -3.91 -6.50
N SER A 112 -0.25 -4.61 -5.50
CA SER A 112 -1.07 -5.18 -4.43
C SER A 112 -1.01 -4.38 -3.14
N ASN A 113 -2.18 -4.16 -2.54
CA ASN A 113 -2.33 -3.66 -1.17
C ASN A 113 -2.23 -4.79 -0.14
N ASN A 114 -2.33 -6.04 -0.56
CA ASN A 114 -2.40 -7.20 0.31
C ASN A 114 -1.05 -7.56 0.94
N SER A 115 -1.08 -8.27 2.06
CA SER A 115 0.12 -8.70 2.77
C SER A 115 0.69 -10.02 2.27
N ALA A 116 -0.01 -10.74 1.38
CA ALA A 116 0.32 -12.11 1.01
C ALA A 116 1.72 -12.25 0.40
N HIS A 117 2.11 -11.34 -0.48
CA HIS A 117 3.40 -11.37 -1.15
C HIS A 117 4.50 -10.50 -0.51
N ARG A 118 4.23 -9.82 0.62
CA ARG A 118 5.23 -8.92 1.25
C ARG A 118 6.54 -9.59 1.58
N TRP A 119 6.54 -10.91 1.84
CA TRP A 119 7.73 -11.69 2.18
C TRP A 119 8.15 -12.67 1.08
N THR A 120 7.52 -12.61 -0.10
CA THR A 120 8.01 -13.36 -1.27
C THR A 120 9.36 -12.76 -1.69
N PRO A 121 10.43 -13.54 -1.80
CA PRO A 121 11.80 -13.02 -1.91
C PRO A 121 12.03 -12.05 -3.06
N ASP A 122 11.46 -12.34 -4.23
CA ASP A 122 11.58 -11.57 -5.47
C ASP A 122 10.41 -10.61 -5.75
N VAL A 123 9.55 -10.38 -4.75
CA VAL A 123 8.48 -9.39 -4.85
C VAL A 123 8.89 -8.11 -4.14
N PRO A 124 8.98 -6.97 -4.84
CA PRO A 124 9.34 -5.71 -4.22
C PRO A 124 8.20 -5.18 -3.33
N MET A 125 8.54 -4.88 -2.08
CA MET A 125 7.68 -4.14 -1.15
C MET A 125 8.16 -2.70 -1.12
N VAL A 126 7.37 -1.78 -1.69
CA VAL A 126 7.87 -0.44 -2.04
C VAL A 126 7.11 0.69 -1.35
N VAL A 127 7.89 1.63 -0.84
CA VAL A 127 7.51 3.03 -0.63
C VAL A 127 8.34 3.83 -1.65
N PRO A 128 7.73 4.34 -2.73
CA PRO A 128 8.48 4.89 -3.87
C PRO A 128 9.46 6.03 -3.51
N GLU A 129 9.20 6.74 -2.42
CA GLU A 129 10.08 7.77 -1.88
C GLU A 129 11.30 7.21 -1.13
N ILE A 130 11.31 5.91 -0.79
CA ILE A 130 12.35 5.30 0.04
C ILE A 130 13.23 4.35 -0.74
N ASN A 131 12.61 3.42 -1.47
CA ASN A 131 13.30 2.27 -2.06
C ASN A 131 12.84 1.93 -3.50
N PRO A 132 12.79 2.90 -4.42
CA PRO A 132 12.38 2.64 -5.80
C PRO A 132 13.31 1.65 -6.51
N GLU A 133 14.59 1.53 -6.10
CA GLU A 133 15.55 0.57 -6.62
C GLU A 133 15.15 -0.89 -6.39
N HIS A 134 14.25 -1.16 -5.44
CA HIS A 134 13.73 -2.52 -5.25
C HIS A 134 12.90 -3.02 -6.45
N PHE A 135 12.44 -2.15 -7.34
CA PHE A 135 11.81 -2.57 -8.58
C PHE A 135 12.75 -3.37 -9.49
N ASP A 136 14.07 -3.25 -9.35
CA ASP A 136 15.03 -4.01 -10.14
C ASP A 136 14.93 -5.53 -9.90
N VAL A 137 14.39 -5.96 -8.75
CA VAL A 137 14.14 -7.38 -8.47
C VAL A 137 13.07 -8.00 -9.38
N ILE A 138 12.23 -7.18 -10.00
CA ILE A 138 11.17 -7.63 -10.91
C ILE A 138 11.72 -8.46 -12.08
N GLU A 139 12.92 -8.18 -12.56
CA GLU A 139 13.52 -8.95 -13.63
C GLU A 139 13.81 -10.41 -13.23
N PHE A 140 14.09 -10.66 -11.96
CA PHE A 140 14.22 -12.01 -11.42
C PHE A 140 12.85 -12.66 -11.20
N GLN A 141 11.88 -11.89 -10.71
CA GLN A 141 10.50 -12.35 -10.54
C GLN A 141 9.89 -12.80 -11.88
N LYS A 142 10.06 -12.03 -12.96
CA LYS A 142 9.59 -12.38 -14.30
C LYS A 142 10.17 -13.70 -14.77
N LYS A 143 11.46 -13.96 -14.52
CA LYS A 143 12.09 -15.25 -14.84
C LYS A 143 11.42 -16.41 -14.11
N ARG A 144 11.13 -16.24 -12.81
CA ARG A 144 10.42 -17.25 -12.00
C ARG A 144 9.00 -17.48 -12.48
N LEU A 145 8.27 -16.41 -12.82
CA LEU A 145 6.88 -16.48 -13.29
C LEU A 145 6.76 -16.94 -14.74
N GLY A 146 7.83 -16.84 -15.54
CA GLY A 146 7.81 -17.10 -16.98
C GLY A 146 7.12 -15.99 -17.78
N THR A 147 7.21 -14.74 -17.31
CA THR A 147 6.57 -13.57 -17.92
C THR A 147 7.59 -12.62 -18.53
N THR A 148 7.13 -11.75 -19.42
CA THR A 148 7.93 -10.67 -20.00
C THR A 148 7.53 -9.30 -19.47
N ARG A 149 6.23 -9.11 -19.20
CA ARG A 149 5.65 -7.86 -18.69
C ARG A 149 4.99 -8.01 -17.32
N GLY A 150 4.36 -9.17 -17.07
CA GLY A 150 3.63 -9.42 -15.83
C GLY A 150 4.55 -9.53 -14.61
N PHE A 151 4.18 -8.86 -13.52
CA PHE A 151 4.87 -8.89 -12.25
C PHE A 151 3.92 -8.55 -11.11
N ILE A 152 4.36 -8.75 -9.88
CA ILE A 152 3.69 -8.33 -8.66
C ILE A 152 4.61 -7.38 -7.90
N ALA A 153 4.07 -6.23 -7.48
CA ALA A 153 4.69 -5.33 -6.52
C ALA A 153 3.70 -5.08 -5.39
N VAL A 154 4.18 -4.93 -4.16
CA VAL A 154 3.32 -4.78 -2.99
C VAL A 154 3.63 -3.51 -2.22
N LYS A 155 2.60 -2.95 -1.60
CA LYS A 155 2.71 -1.88 -0.62
C LYS A 155 2.95 -2.48 0.78
N PRO A 156 3.77 -1.85 1.64
CA PRO A 156 3.95 -2.27 3.02
C PRO A 156 2.72 -2.03 3.90
N ASN A 157 2.81 -2.43 5.15
CA ASN A 157 1.82 -2.12 6.18
C ASN A 157 1.58 -0.61 6.28
N CYS A 158 0.35 -0.22 6.58
CA CYS A 158 -0.02 1.20 6.65
C CYS A 158 0.59 1.92 7.87
N SER A 159 0.75 1.23 9.00
CA SER A 159 1.25 1.86 10.24
C SER A 159 2.71 2.32 10.11
N ILE A 160 3.56 1.55 9.43
CA ILE A 160 4.99 1.90 9.28
C ILE A 160 5.22 3.17 8.48
N GLN A 161 4.26 3.55 7.63
CA GLN A 161 4.38 4.77 6.83
C GLN A 161 4.29 6.05 7.67
N SER A 162 3.87 5.94 8.93
CA SER A 162 3.88 7.07 9.89
C SER A 162 5.28 7.39 10.42
N TYR A 163 6.26 6.46 10.34
CA TYR A 163 7.60 6.67 10.90
C TYR A 163 8.76 6.21 9.99
N ALA A 164 8.60 5.22 9.13
CA ALA A 164 9.67 4.75 8.27
C ALA A 164 10.24 5.84 7.33
N PRO A 165 9.41 6.72 6.73
CA PRO A 165 9.93 7.85 5.96
C PRO A 165 10.79 8.81 6.78
N VAL A 166 10.39 9.10 8.02
CA VAL A 166 11.12 9.97 8.95
C VAL A 166 12.48 9.37 9.29
N LEU A 167 12.51 8.08 9.64
CA LEU A 167 13.76 7.37 9.91
C LEU A 167 14.68 7.30 8.69
N THR A 168 14.10 7.20 7.48
CA THR A 168 14.84 7.23 6.22
C THR A 168 15.52 8.58 6.02
N ALA A 169 14.83 9.70 6.28
CA ALA A 169 15.39 11.03 6.21
C ALA A 169 16.57 11.23 7.19
N TRP A 170 16.58 10.49 8.29
CA TRP A 170 17.60 10.53 9.33
C TRP A 170 18.69 9.45 9.21
N LYS A 171 18.70 8.68 8.12
CA LYS A 171 19.60 7.52 7.95
C LYS A 171 21.09 7.87 8.12
N GLU A 172 21.52 9.08 7.75
CA GLU A 172 22.91 9.50 7.90
C GLU A 172 23.39 9.61 9.37
N PHE A 173 22.44 9.79 10.31
CA PHE A 173 22.73 9.81 11.75
C PHE A 173 22.78 8.41 12.36
N GLU A 174 22.62 7.38 11.55
CA GLU A 174 22.70 5.96 11.93
C GLU A 174 21.78 5.62 13.10
N PRO A 175 20.44 5.69 12.91
CA PRO A 175 19.52 5.20 13.92
C PRO A 175 19.77 3.71 14.16
N TYR A 176 19.90 3.30 15.45
CA TYR A 176 20.22 1.92 15.78
C TYR A 176 19.22 1.24 16.71
N GLU A 177 18.43 2.00 17.43
CA GLU A 177 17.35 1.52 18.29
C GLU A 177 16.13 2.45 18.18
N VAL A 178 14.98 1.87 17.93
CA VAL A 178 13.71 2.59 17.74
C VAL A 178 12.65 1.93 18.62
N VAL A 179 11.97 2.75 19.42
CA VAL A 179 10.76 2.32 20.13
C VAL A 179 9.60 3.13 19.57
N ALA A 180 8.63 2.44 18.95
CA ALA A 180 7.48 3.06 18.32
C ALA A 180 6.17 2.59 18.97
N THR A 181 5.26 3.52 19.23
CA THR A 181 3.87 3.22 19.58
C THR A 181 2.98 3.78 18.48
N THR A 182 2.27 2.92 17.77
CA THR A 182 1.36 3.36 16.70
C THR A 182 -0.06 3.50 17.21
N TYR A 183 -0.70 4.62 16.89
CA TYR A 183 -2.11 4.89 17.13
C TYR A 183 -2.85 4.73 15.81
N GLN A 184 -3.51 3.57 15.64
CA GLN A 184 -4.07 3.16 14.36
C GLN A 184 -5.56 3.43 14.27
N ALA A 185 -5.96 4.16 13.23
CA ALA A 185 -7.35 4.49 12.92
C ALA A 185 -8.18 3.24 12.57
N ILE A 186 -9.49 3.29 12.83
CA ILE A 186 -10.43 2.19 12.57
C ILE A 186 -10.59 1.85 11.08
N SER A 187 -10.32 2.79 10.17
CA SER A 187 -10.31 2.53 8.73
C SER A 187 -9.26 1.50 8.33
N GLY A 188 -8.17 1.35 9.09
CA GLY A 188 -7.20 0.27 8.91
C GLY A 188 -7.78 -1.13 9.11
N ALA A 189 -8.88 -1.27 9.85
CA ALA A 189 -9.65 -2.50 9.97
C ALA A 189 -10.80 -2.61 8.94
N GLY A 190 -10.86 -1.71 7.94
CA GLY A 190 -11.94 -1.66 6.95
C GLY A 190 -13.29 -1.21 7.53
N LYS A 191 -13.30 -0.54 8.68
CA LYS A 191 -14.51 -0.16 9.42
C LYS A 191 -14.68 1.35 9.56
N THR A 192 -15.91 1.76 9.80
CA THR A 192 -16.29 3.10 10.22
C THR A 192 -16.89 3.04 11.64
N PHE A 193 -17.14 4.16 12.31
CA PHE A 193 -17.84 4.15 13.60
C PHE A 193 -19.28 3.61 13.50
N LYS A 194 -19.91 3.70 12.33
CA LYS A 194 -21.21 3.08 12.08
C LYS A 194 -21.13 1.55 12.11
N ASP A 195 -20.05 0.98 11.57
CA ASP A 195 -19.82 -0.47 11.53
C ASP A 195 -19.22 -1.00 12.84
N TRP A 196 -18.67 -0.12 13.66
CA TRP A 196 -17.97 -0.47 14.89
C TRP A 196 -18.18 0.57 15.98
N PRO A 197 -19.44 0.74 16.48
CA PRO A 197 -19.77 1.76 17.46
C PRO A 197 -19.06 1.59 18.80
N GLU A 198 -18.63 0.37 19.16
CA GLU A 198 -17.90 0.09 20.42
C GLU A 198 -16.51 0.73 20.44
N MET A 199 -16.01 1.22 19.32
CA MET A 199 -14.75 1.95 19.25
C MET A 199 -14.88 3.44 19.64
N VAL A 200 -16.09 3.97 19.75
CA VAL A 200 -16.28 5.34 20.24
C VAL A 200 -15.82 5.41 21.68
N GLU A 201 -14.91 6.33 21.98
CA GLU A 201 -14.31 6.52 23.33
C GLU A 201 -13.58 5.27 23.88
N ASN A 202 -13.12 4.38 23.00
CA ASN A 202 -12.47 3.14 23.40
C ASN A 202 -11.12 2.95 22.72
N ILE A 203 -10.23 2.15 23.33
CA ILE A 203 -8.90 1.81 22.83
C ILE A 203 -8.72 0.30 22.88
N ILE A 204 -8.15 -0.28 21.81
CA ILE A 204 -7.69 -1.67 21.82
C ILE A 204 -6.15 -1.64 21.88
N PRO A 205 -5.56 -2.08 23.00
CA PRO A 205 -4.12 -1.91 23.27
C PRO A 205 -3.21 -2.89 22.48
N TYR A 206 -3.78 -3.83 21.74
CA TYR A 206 -3.04 -4.80 20.95
C TYR A 206 -3.80 -5.14 19.66
N ILE A 207 -3.10 -5.11 18.52
CA ILE A 207 -3.66 -5.51 17.22
C ILE A 207 -2.87 -6.72 16.72
N GLY A 208 -3.52 -7.89 16.67
CA GLY A 208 -2.85 -9.15 16.33
C GLY A 208 -2.05 -9.10 15.04
N GLY A 209 -0.75 -9.43 15.12
CA GLY A 209 0.18 -9.49 14.01
C GLY A 209 0.61 -8.13 13.42
N GLU A 210 0.22 -7.00 14.02
CA GLU A 210 0.66 -5.67 13.55
C GLU A 210 2.04 -5.29 14.09
N GLU A 211 2.39 -5.72 15.31
CA GLU A 211 3.69 -5.42 15.91
C GLU A 211 4.83 -6.05 15.11
N GLU A 212 4.74 -7.35 14.77
CA GLU A 212 5.74 -8.02 13.92
C GLU A 212 5.93 -7.32 12.56
N LYS A 213 4.84 -6.93 11.90
CA LYS A 213 4.91 -6.17 10.64
C LYS A 213 5.62 -4.84 10.84
N SER A 214 5.28 -4.14 11.92
CA SER A 214 5.85 -2.84 12.24
C SER A 214 7.34 -2.91 12.57
N GLU A 215 7.81 -4.02 13.11
CA GLU A 215 9.22 -4.25 13.44
C GLU A 215 10.03 -4.73 12.23
N GLN A 216 9.45 -5.57 11.36
CA GLN A 216 10.17 -6.26 10.29
C GLN A 216 10.07 -5.59 8.91
N GLU A 217 8.91 -5.05 8.56
CA GLU A 217 8.71 -4.50 7.21
C GLU A 217 9.62 -3.29 6.92
N PRO A 218 9.92 -2.37 7.87
CA PRO A 218 10.89 -1.31 7.62
C PRO A 218 12.28 -1.84 7.26
N LEU A 219 12.72 -2.93 7.90
CA LEU A 219 14.00 -3.56 7.60
C LEU A 219 14.04 -4.11 6.17
N ARG A 220 12.93 -4.68 5.69
CA ARG A 220 12.83 -5.13 4.31
C ARG A 220 12.86 -3.95 3.31
N ILE A 221 12.20 -2.84 3.63
CA ILE A 221 12.22 -1.63 2.80
C ILE A 221 13.65 -1.05 2.70
N TRP A 222 14.41 -1.09 3.79
CA TRP A 222 15.82 -0.65 3.83
C TRP A 222 16.82 -1.75 3.43
N GLY A 223 16.31 -2.89 2.99
CA GLY A 223 17.10 -4.01 2.51
C GLY A 223 17.82 -3.74 1.20
N LYS A 224 18.44 -4.77 0.65
CA LYS A 224 19.17 -4.73 -0.62
C LYS A 224 18.78 -5.92 -1.48
N ILE A 225 18.94 -5.77 -2.79
CA ILE A 225 18.80 -6.91 -3.71
C ILE A 225 20.15 -7.63 -3.74
N GLU A 226 20.13 -8.92 -3.38
CA GLU A 226 21.28 -9.82 -3.46
C GLU A 226 20.81 -11.11 -4.15
N ASP A 227 21.51 -11.54 -5.21
CA ASP A 227 21.20 -12.75 -5.98
C ASP A 227 19.70 -12.88 -6.41
N GLY A 228 19.08 -11.77 -6.75
CA GLY A 228 17.71 -11.73 -7.22
C GLY A 228 16.63 -11.83 -6.14
N VAL A 229 17.01 -11.64 -4.88
CA VAL A 229 16.08 -11.57 -3.74
C VAL A 229 16.34 -10.32 -2.90
N ILE A 230 15.32 -9.85 -2.19
CA ILE A 230 15.44 -8.74 -1.26
C ILE A 230 15.85 -9.28 0.10
N VAL A 231 17.08 -8.97 0.52
CA VAL A 231 17.63 -9.28 1.83
C VAL A 231 17.38 -8.10 2.78
N PRO A 232 16.65 -8.30 3.89
CA PRO A 232 16.35 -7.22 4.84
C PRO A 232 17.61 -6.65 5.49
N ALA A 233 17.56 -5.36 5.83
CA ALA A 233 18.55 -4.73 6.69
C ALA A 233 18.51 -5.34 8.11
N THR A 234 19.63 -5.27 8.83
CA THR A 234 19.77 -5.79 10.20
C THR A 234 19.70 -4.69 11.28
N SER A 235 19.58 -3.45 10.88
CA SER A 235 19.52 -2.28 11.76
C SER A 235 18.58 -1.23 11.15
N PRO A 236 17.88 -0.44 11.98
CA PRO A 236 17.86 -0.42 13.45
C PRO A 236 17.12 -1.62 14.06
N VAL A 237 17.30 -1.87 15.37
CA VAL A 237 16.39 -2.71 16.14
C VAL A 237 15.13 -1.90 16.41
N ILE A 238 13.97 -2.43 16.05
CA ILE A 238 12.67 -1.76 16.23
C ILE A 238 11.83 -2.58 17.20
N THR A 239 11.32 -1.94 18.25
CA THR A 239 10.28 -2.47 19.13
C THR A 239 9.03 -1.65 18.94
N CYS A 240 7.91 -2.29 18.65
CA CYS A 240 6.66 -1.59 18.34
C CYS A 240 5.49 -2.08 19.18
N GLN A 241 4.65 -1.13 19.62
CA GLN A 241 3.32 -1.40 20.15
C GLN A 241 2.28 -0.85 19.18
N CYS A 242 1.28 -1.65 18.84
CA CYS A 242 0.24 -1.28 17.90
C CYS A 242 -1.12 -1.18 18.58
N ILE A 243 -1.63 0.05 18.70
CA ILE A 243 -2.84 0.38 19.45
C ILE A 243 -3.93 0.86 18.48
N ARG A 244 -5.14 0.30 18.57
CA ARG A 244 -6.31 0.82 17.86
C ARG A 244 -6.93 1.95 18.67
N VAL A 245 -7.14 3.09 18.03
CA VAL A 245 -7.70 4.30 18.66
C VAL A 245 -8.99 4.75 17.98
N PRO A 246 -9.86 5.52 18.69
CA PRO A 246 -11.13 5.99 18.14
C PRO A 246 -10.94 7.17 17.17
N VAL A 247 -10.15 6.96 16.15
CA VAL A 247 -9.89 7.89 15.05
C VAL A 247 -10.37 7.24 13.75
N LEU A 248 -11.09 7.98 12.91
CA LEU A 248 -11.67 7.43 11.69
C LEU A 248 -10.60 7.09 10.67
N ASN A 249 -9.72 8.04 10.35
CA ASN A 249 -8.69 7.92 9.32
C ASN A 249 -7.35 8.47 9.79
N GLY A 250 -6.27 7.91 9.24
CA GLY A 250 -4.90 8.33 9.51
C GLY A 250 -4.30 7.64 10.73
N HIS A 251 -3.05 7.17 10.57
CA HIS A 251 -2.28 6.57 11.65
C HIS A 251 -1.26 7.57 12.15
N THR A 252 -1.01 7.56 13.45
CA THR A 252 0.01 8.37 14.12
C THR A 252 0.99 7.43 14.82
N ALA A 253 2.24 7.84 14.97
CA ALA A 253 3.21 7.13 15.81
C ALA A 253 3.91 8.09 16.77
N ALA A 254 4.06 7.66 18.02
CA ALA A 254 5.02 8.23 18.95
C ALA A 254 6.30 7.41 18.90
N VAL A 255 7.44 8.05 18.63
CA VAL A 255 8.68 7.34 18.33
C VAL A 255 9.84 7.90 19.13
N PHE A 256 10.59 7.00 19.80
CA PHE A 256 11.89 7.29 20.38
C PHE A 256 12.98 6.67 19.50
N VAL A 257 14.02 7.46 19.20
CA VAL A 257 15.12 7.02 18.34
C VAL A 257 16.45 7.28 19.02
N LYS A 258 17.32 6.28 19.01
CA LYS A 258 18.73 6.43 19.37
C LYS A 258 19.60 6.42 18.14
N PHE A 259 20.51 7.37 18.06
CA PHE A 259 21.44 7.56 16.94
C PHE A 259 22.89 7.26 17.38
N ARG A 260 23.67 6.65 16.48
CA ARG A 260 25.13 6.50 16.69
C ARG A 260 25.85 7.84 16.52
N LYS A 261 25.42 8.64 15.54
CA LYS A 261 25.89 10.00 15.30
C LYS A 261 24.84 10.96 15.85
N LYS A 262 25.14 11.61 16.97
CA LYS A 262 24.18 12.47 17.67
C LYS A 262 23.86 13.74 16.83
N PRO A 263 22.63 13.88 16.29
CA PRO A 263 22.23 15.08 15.56
C PRO A 263 21.83 16.21 16.52
N THR A 264 21.84 17.44 16.01
CA THR A 264 21.11 18.54 16.64
C THR A 264 19.63 18.54 16.19
N LYS A 265 18.77 19.27 16.91
CA LYS A 265 17.36 19.45 16.53
C LYS A 265 17.24 20.08 15.14
N GLU A 266 18.06 21.08 14.85
CA GLU A 266 18.09 21.81 13.58
C GLU A 266 18.44 20.88 12.42
N GLN A 267 19.45 20.02 12.59
CA GLN A 267 19.83 19.02 11.60
C GLN A 267 18.70 18.03 11.33
N LEU A 268 18.00 17.56 12.38
CA LEU A 268 16.85 16.66 12.21
C LEU A 268 15.73 17.32 11.41
N ILE A 269 15.39 18.58 11.73
CA ILE A 269 14.34 19.33 11.03
C ILE A 269 14.73 19.56 9.57
N GLU A 270 15.98 19.99 9.33
CA GLU A 270 16.50 20.22 7.97
C GLU A 270 16.33 18.97 7.08
N LYS A 271 16.67 17.79 7.60
CA LYS A 271 16.50 16.53 6.85
C LYS A 271 15.04 16.22 6.51
N LEU A 272 14.12 16.51 7.41
CA LEU A 272 12.70 16.30 7.16
C LEU A 272 12.13 17.27 6.12
N VAL A 273 12.48 18.55 6.25
CA VAL A 273 11.97 19.60 5.33
C VAL A 273 12.50 19.43 3.91
N ASN A 274 13.76 18.98 3.78
CA ASN A 274 14.42 18.82 2.49
C ASN A 274 14.27 17.39 1.91
N PHE A 275 13.60 16.47 2.60
CA PHE A 275 13.45 15.11 2.12
C PHE A 275 12.65 15.06 0.82
N LYS A 276 13.25 14.49 -0.21
CA LYS A 276 12.63 14.21 -1.50
C LYS A 276 13.00 12.80 -1.92
N GLY A 277 12.04 12.09 -2.46
CA GLY A 277 12.25 10.81 -3.10
C GLY A 277 12.00 10.90 -4.61
N PHE A 278 12.18 9.79 -5.30
CA PHE A 278 11.97 9.69 -6.75
C PHE A 278 10.62 10.28 -7.21
N PRO A 279 9.47 10.06 -6.54
CA PRO A 279 8.21 10.62 -6.99
C PRO A 279 8.16 12.15 -7.02
N GLN A 280 8.85 12.83 -6.08
CA GLN A 280 8.94 14.29 -6.03
C GLN A 280 9.91 14.82 -7.10
N GLU A 281 11.03 14.13 -7.31
CA GLU A 281 12.03 14.49 -8.33
C GLU A 281 11.47 14.31 -9.75
N ALA A 282 10.69 13.27 -9.97
CA ALA A 282 10.03 12.98 -11.24
C ALA A 282 8.70 13.73 -11.42
N GLU A 283 8.28 14.53 -10.44
CA GLU A 283 7.01 15.29 -10.44
C GLU A 283 5.80 14.42 -10.80
N LEU A 284 5.74 13.20 -10.22
CA LEU A 284 4.65 12.28 -10.51
C LEU A 284 3.29 12.87 -10.10
N PRO A 285 2.22 12.70 -10.90
CA PRO A 285 0.95 13.42 -10.72
C PRO A 285 0.24 13.13 -9.39
N SER A 286 0.45 11.95 -8.79
CA SER A 286 -0.12 11.60 -7.47
C SER A 286 0.82 11.87 -6.30
N ALA A 287 2.07 12.29 -6.57
CA ALA A 287 3.04 12.57 -5.52
C ALA A 287 2.75 13.92 -4.84
N PRO A 288 2.78 13.99 -3.50
CA PRO A 288 2.72 15.27 -2.82
C PRO A 288 4.00 16.07 -3.14
N LYS A 289 3.88 17.37 -3.34
CA LYS A 289 5.05 18.24 -3.60
C LYS A 289 6.07 18.21 -2.46
N GLN A 290 5.58 18.11 -1.22
CA GLN A 290 6.37 17.91 -0.01
C GLN A 290 5.90 16.64 0.68
N PHE A 291 6.74 15.62 0.70
CA PHE A 291 6.38 14.30 1.24
C PHE A 291 6.33 14.30 2.78
N ILE A 292 7.33 14.87 3.45
CA ILE A 292 7.35 15.03 4.91
C ILE A 292 7.12 16.50 5.24
N ARG A 293 6.08 16.78 6.02
CA ARG A 293 5.80 18.13 6.50
C ARG A 293 6.13 18.21 7.99
N TYR A 294 7.12 19.04 8.33
CA TYR A 294 7.40 19.41 9.72
C TYR A 294 6.35 20.42 10.21
N MET A 295 5.87 20.23 11.42
CA MET A 295 4.94 21.13 12.11
C MET A 295 5.49 21.38 13.52
N GLU A 296 5.45 22.62 14.00
CA GLU A 296 5.79 23.01 15.38
C GLU A 296 4.67 22.68 16.35
#